data_1a79a3f1068eb000c03ac59e3a32f85d
#
_entry.id   1a79a3f1068eb000c03ac59e3a32f85d
#
_cell.length_a   1.000
_cell.length_b   1.000
_cell.length_c   1.000
_cell.angle_alpha   90.00
_cell.angle_beta   90.00
_cell.angle_gamma   90.00
#
_symmetry.space_group_name_H-M   'P 1'
#
loop_
_entity.id
_entity.type
_entity.pdbx_description
1 polymer ?
#
loop_
_entity_poly.entity_id
_entity_poly.type
_entity_poly.pdbx_seq_one_letter_code
_entity_poly.pdbx_strand_id
1 'polypeptide(L)'
;NAGTYYYKELTAPAGYALDSSVQSFTVTAGQNTALSVSDTPTNDPAMITLNKVDSETGDMVQGGASLAGAQFTVNYYDGYYNNSNLPANPTRSWIIQTKEITTKGGNKVYRAVLSNDYFVAGDALYSASGINTLPLGTISIEETKAPEGYNLEGAYLQVGGTGTKITGKYVAQITQDGNLASLKGGNTFKVSDKI
;
A
#
# COMPACT_ATOMS: atom_id res chain seq x y z
N ASN A 1 -15.96 -37.86 -25.63
CA ASN A 1 -16.58 -37.50 -26.90
C ASN A 1 -16.07 -36.12 -27.34
N ALA A 2 -15.93 -35.93 -28.67
CA ALA A 2 -15.69 -34.62 -29.22
C ALA A 2 -16.91 -33.71 -29.02
N GLY A 3 -16.69 -32.42 -28.77
CA GLY A 3 -17.78 -31.47 -28.56
C GLY A 3 -17.36 -30.23 -27.82
N THR A 4 -18.29 -29.30 -27.61
CA THR A 4 -18.09 -28.11 -26.80
C THR A 4 -18.50 -28.39 -25.37
N TYR A 5 -17.62 -28.03 -24.44
CA TYR A 5 -17.80 -28.18 -23.00
C TYR A 5 -17.73 -26.82 -22.35
N TYR A 6 -18.26 -26.72 -21.13
CA TYR A 6 -18.32 -25.51 -20.36
C TYR A 6 -17.72 -25.76 -18.97
N TYR A 7 -17.02 -24.78 -18.44
CA TYR A 7 -16.53 -24.81 -17.07
C TYR A 7 -16.70 -23.44 -16.41
N LYS A 8 -16.74 -23.43 -15.11
CA LYS A 8 -16.66 -22.24 -14.29
C LYS A 8 -15.92 -22.57 -13.01
N GLU A 9 -15.28 -21.58 -12.44
CA GLU A 9 -14.71 -21.70 -11.11
C GLU A 9 -15.84 -21.74 -10.07
N LEU A 10 -15.73 -22.64 -9.10
CA LEU A 10 -16.69 -22.76 -7.99
C LEU A 10 -16.14 -22.19 -6.70
N THR A 11 -14.81 -22.18 -6.53
CA THR A 11 -14.13 -21.69 -5.35
C THR A 11 -12.76 -21.18 -5.78
N ALA A 12 -12.48 -19.92 -5.48
CA ALA A 12 -11.16 -19.36 -5.71
C ALA A 12 -10.16 -19.80 -4.61
N PRO A 13 -8.88 -19.91 -4.92
CA PRO A 13 -7.85 -20.05 -3.91
C PRO A 13 -7.84 -18.86 -2.93
N ALA A 14 -7.33 -19.09 -1.71
CA ALA A 14 -7.20 -18.01 -0.74
C ALA A 14 -6.32 -16.87 -1.29
N GLY A 15 -6.83 -15.64 -1.26
CA GLY A 15 -6.15 -14.46 -1.81
C GLY A 15 -6.44 -14.17 -3.29
N TYR A 16 -7.39 -14.89 -3.90
CA TYR A 16 -7.81 -14.66 -5.28
C TYR A 16 -9.32 -14.42 -5.38
N ALA A 17 -9.73 -13.65 -6.37
CA ALA A 17 -11.14 -13.38 -6.65
C ALA A 17 -11.77 -14.53 -7.44
N LEU A 18 -12.96 -14.96 -7.04
CA LEU A 18 -13.73 -15.95 -7.76
C LEU A 18 -14.17 -15.41 -9.12
N ASP A 19 -13.76 -16.04 -10.20
CA ASP A 19 -14.35 -15.83 -11.53
C ASP A 19 -15.49 -16.82 -11.76
N SER A 20 -16.71 -16.39 -11.46
CA SER A 20 -17.92 -17.20 -11.68
C SER A 20 -18.41 -17.19 -13.12
N SER A 21 -17.73 -16.57 -14.06
CA SER A 21 -18.08 -16.57 -15.49
C SER A 21 -18.01 -17.99 -16.06
N VAL A 22 -18.91 -18.30 -16.98
CA VAL A 22 -18.91 -19.58 -17.66
C VAL A 22 -18.04 -19.49 -18.90
N GLN A 23 -16.98 -20.27 -18.92
CA GLN A 23 -16.06 -20.40 -20.05
C GLN A 23 -16.36 -21.62 -20.88
N SER A 24 -16.08 -21.60 -22.17
CA SER A 24 -16.26 -22.73 -23.05
C SER A 24 -14.98 -23.16 -23.75
N PHE A 25 -14.87 -24.46 -24.04
CA PHE A 25 -13.75 -25.01 -24.81
C PHE A 25 -14.23 -26.17 -25.70
N THR A 26 -13.48 -26.48 -26.75
CA THR A 26 -13.79 -27.55 -27.68
C THR A 26 -12.81 -28.70 -27.50
N VAL A 27 -13.37 -29.91 -27.40
CA VAL A 27 -12.61 -31.16 -27.40
C VAL A 27 -12.68 -31.78 -28.79
N THR A 28 -11.54 -32.08 -29.37
CA THR A 28 -11.42 -32.77 -30.66
C THR A 28 -11.05 -34.24 -30.44
N ALA A 29 -11.67 -35.15 -31.17
CA ALA A 29 -11.39 -36.57 -31.03
C ALA A 29 -9.90 -36.90 -31.26
N GLY A 30 -9.30 -37.66 -30.36
CA GLY A 30 -7.91 -38.08 -30.46
C GLY A 30 -6.89 -37.00 -30.07
N GLN A 31 -7.34 -35.83 -29.60
CA GLN A 31 -6.47 -34.75 -29.16
C GLN A 31 -6.58 -34.50 -27.64
N ASN A 32 -5.46 -34.13 -27.00
CA ASN A 32 -5.48 -33.59 -25.66
C ASN A 32 -5.83 -32.09 -25.73
N THR A 33 -6.79 -31.66 -24.91
CA THR A 33 -7.11 -30.25 -24.75
C THR A 33 -6.58 -29.79 -23.41
N ALA A 34 -5.60 -28.89 -23.44
CA ALA A 34 -5.08 -28.24 -22.25
C ALA A 34 -5.78 -26.89 -22.08
N LEU A 35 -6.19 -26.58 -20.84
CA LEU A 35 -6.79 -25.32 -20.48
C LEU A 35 -5.87 -24.60 -19.48
N SER A 36 -5.69 -23.31 -19.67
CA SER A 36 -5.06 -22.44 -18.67
C SER A 36 -6.15 -21.59 -18.04
N VAL A 37 -6.18 -21.58 -16.71
CA VAL A 37 -7.06 -20.74 -15.91
C VAL A 37 -6.15 -19.78 -15.14
N SER A 38 -6.53 -18.50 -15.10
CA SER A 38 -5.80 -17.46 -14.35
C SER A 38 -6.77 -16.76 -13.40
N ASP A 39 -6.36 -16.64 -12.15
CA ASP A 39 -7.14 -15.97 -11.13
C ASP A 39 -6.58 -14.57 -10.88
N THR A 40 -7.46 -13.65 -10.51
CA THR A 40 -7.07 -12.30 -10.15
C THR A 40 -6.76 -12.23 -8.65
N PRO A 41 -5.57 -11.80 -8.23
CA PRO A 41 -5.28 -11.61 -6.82
C PRO A 41 -6.23 -10.61 -6.18
N THR A 42 -6.74 -10.92 -4.98
CA THR A 42 -7.49 -9.98 -4.13
C THR A 42 -6.61 -9.30 -3.10
N ASN A 43 -5.41 -9.83 -2.90
CA ASN A 43 -4.39 -9.27 -2.02
C ASN A 43 -3.11 -9.09 -2.81
N ASP A 44 -2.54 -7.91 -2.72
CA ASP A 44 -1.26 -7.65 -3.36
C ASP A 44 -0.21 -7.33 -2.30
N PRO A 45 1.08 -7.70 -2.53
CA PRO A 45 2.20 -7.19 -1.75
C PRO A 45 2.40 -5.69 -1.99
N ALA A 46 1.39 -4.89 -1.65
CA ALA A 46 1.48 -3.43 -1.71
C ALA A 46 2.37 -2.95 -0.57
N MET A 47 3.57 -2.51 -0.91
CA MET A 47 4.49 -1.95 0.07
C MET A 47 4.30 -0.44 0.16
N ILE A 48 3.72 0.03 1.28
CA ILE A 48 3.71 1.46 1.60
C ILE A 48 5.04 1.79 2.27
N THR A 49 5.82 2.62 1.63
CA THR A 49 7.08 3.14 2.17
C THR A 49 7.00 4.65 2.27
N LEU A 50 7.21 5.19 3.47
CA LEU A 50 7.24 6.61 3.78
C LEU A 50 8.68 7.01 4.09
N ASN A 51 9.29 7.83 3.23
CA ASN A 51 10.61 8.40 3.49
C ASN A 51 10.42 9.80 4.07
N LYS A 52 10.83 9.97 5.32
CA LYS A 52 10.75 11.25 6.03
C LYS A 52 11.93 12.12 5.68
N VAL A 53 11.67 13.38 5.32
CA VAL A 53 12.70 14.35 4.98
C VAL A 53 12.39 15.70 5.64
N ASP A 54 13.42 16.51 5.81
CA ASP A 54 13.30 17.92 6.17
C ASP A 54 12.81 18.74 4.96
N SER A 55 11.86 19.62 5.15
CA SER A 55 11.24 20.38 4.06
C SER A 55 12.17 21.45 3.44
N GLU A 56 13.21 21.84 4.15
CA GLU A 56 14.15 22.89 3.72
C GLU A 56 15.45 22.29 3.19
N THR A 57 15.99 21.27 3.87
CA THR A 57 17.32 20.71 3.56
C THR A 57 17.25 19.36 2.86
N GLY A 58 16.07 18.76 2.74
CA GLY A 58 15.90 17.42 2.15
C GLY A 58 16.28 16.31 3.14
N ASP A 59 17.31 15.53 2.81
CA ASP A 59 17.69 14.37 3.62
C ASP A 59 18.57 14.72 4.86
N MET A 60 19.01 15.98 4.97
CA MET A 60 19.82 16.41 6.10
C MET A 60 18.96 16.96 7.23
N VAL A 61 19.19 16.47 8.44
CA VAL A 61 18.55 17.01 9.64
C VAL A 61 19.19 18.33 10.08
N GLN A 62 18.39 19.23 10.62
CA GLN A 62 18.85 20.53 11.13
C GLN A 62 18.97 20.50 12.65
N GLY A 63 19.88 21.33 13.19
CA GLY A 63 19.96 21.63 14.62
C GLY A 63 20.15 20.43 15.56
N GLY A 64 20.67 19.31 15.05
CA GLY A 64 20.80 18.08 15.84
C GLY A 64 19.48 17.32 16.06
N ALA A 65 18.40 17.72 15.40
CA ALA A 65 17.14 17.00 15.42
C ALA A 65 17.24 15.63 14.71
N SER A 66 16.24 14.80 14.84
CA SER A 66 16.14 13.50 14.17
C SER A 66 14.80 13.40 13.47
N LEU A 67 14.76 12.81 12.28
CA LEU A 67 13.52 12.50 11.58
C LEU A 67 12.95 11.11 11.97
N ALA A 68 13.59 10.42 12.92
CA ALA A 68 13.02 9.24 13.55
C ALA A 68 11.92 9.62 14.52
N GLY A 69 10.93 8.76 14.70
CA GLY A 69 9.83 8.97 15.64
C GLY A 69 8.61 9.67 15.06
N ALA A 70 8.64 10.11 13.80
CA ALA A 70 7.43 10.55 13.11
C ALA A 70 6.42 9.41 13.02
N GLN A 71 5.14 9.67 13.31
CA GLN A 71 4.10 8.65 13.24
C GLN A 71 3.10 8.97 12.15
N PHE A 72 2.71 7.91 11.44
CA PHE A 72 1.70 7.95 10.38
C PHE A 72 0.56 7.02 10.72
N THR A 73 -0.66 7.54 10.61
CA THR A 73 -1.86 6.71 10.63
C THR A 73 -2.15 6.28 9.22
N VAL A 74 -2.20 4.97 9.02
CA VAL A 74 -2.60 4.32 7.76
C VAL A 74 -3.92 3.62 8.01
N ASN A 75 -4.96 4.02 7.29
CA ASN A 75 -6.28 3.40 7.38
C ASN A 75 -6.59 2.64 6.09
N TYR A 76 -7.25 1.51 6.24
CA TYR A 76 -7.80 0.74 5.15
C TYR A 76 -9.33 0.75 5.22
N TYR A 77 -9.96 0.88 4.05
CA TYR A 77 -11.41 0.85 3.87
C TYR A 77 -11.76 -0.21 2.83
N ASP A 78 -12.67 -1.10 3.18
CA ASP A 78 -13.23 -2.08 2.26
C ASP A 78 -14.18 -1.36 1.29
N GLY A 79 -13.77 -1.31 0.02
CA GLY A 79 -14.47 -0.57 -1.04
C GLY A 79 -13.64 0.58 -1.63
N TYR A 80 -14.16 1.18 -2.70
CA TYR A 80 -13.47 2.24 -3.45
C TYR A 80 -14.06 3.61 -3.14
N TYR A 81 -13.24 4.45 -2.51
CA TYR A 81 -13.61 5.77 -2.03
C TYR A 81 -12.61 6.82 -2.50
N ASN A 82 -12.99 8.08 -2.40
CA ASN A 82 -12.13 9.25 -2.59
C ASN A 82 -12.25 10.19 -1.38
N ASN A 83 -11.55 11.32 -1.39
CA ASN A 83 -11.58 12.27 -0.27
C ASN A 83 -12.97 12.79 0.08
N SER A 84 -13.91 12.86 -0.88
CA SER A 84 -15.23 13.43 -0.66
C SER A 84 -16.24 12.45 -0.06
N ASN A 85 -15.99 11.15 -0.17
CA ASN A 85 -16.92 10.10 0.27
C ASN A 85 -16.26 9.02 1.15
N LEU A 86 -15.08 9.32 1.70
CA LEU A 86 -14.38 8.40 2.58
C LEU A 86 -15.20 8.13 3.85
N PRO A 87 -15.46 6.87 4.22
CA PRO A 87 -16.18 6.55 5.45
C PRO A 87 -15.49 7.12 6.70
N ALA A 88 -16.27 7.49 7.70
CA ALA A 88 -15.73 8.01 8.97
C ALA A 88 -14.90 6.95 9.72
N ASN A 89 -15.30 5.68 9.63
CA ASN A 89 -14.63 4.58 10.30
C ASN A 89 -13.91 3.69 9.27
N PRO A 90 -12.60 3.47 9.41
CA PRO A 90 -11.89 2.53 8.59
C PRO A 90 -12.24 1.08 8.96
N THR A 91 -12.01 0.15 8.03
CA THR A 91 -12.09 -1.29 8.29
C THR A 91 -10.95 -1.76 9.18
N ARG A 92 -9.74 -1.21 8.95
CA ARG A 92 -8.56 -1.36 9.81
C ARG A 92 -7.76 -0.06 9.86
N SER A 93 -7.03 0.10 10.97
CA SER A 93 -6.17 1.25 11.19
C SER A 93 -4.85 0.83 11.82
N TRP A 94 -3.75 1.43 11.38
CA TRP A 94 -2.41 1.17 11.88
C TRP A 94 -1.67 2.47 12.11
N ILE A 95 -0.83 2.48 13.14
CA ILE A 95 0.16 3.53 13.37
C ILE A 95 1.52 2.92 13.13
N ILE A 96 2.28 3.50 12.21
CA ILE A 96 3.67 3.16 11.93
C ILE A 96 4.58 4.35 12.23
N GLN A 97 5.84 4.08 12.54
CA GLN A 97 6.79 5.11 12.99
C GLN A 97 8.08 5.05 12.19
N THR A 98 8.65 6.23 11.87
CA THR A 98 9.94 6.30 11.20
C THR A 98 11.10 5.86 12.08
N LYS A 99 12.04 5.16 11.46
CA LYS A 99 13.33 4.75 12.03
C LYS A 99 14.47 5.25 11.16
N GLU A 100 15.63 5.51 11.79
CA GLU A 100 16.87 5.75 11.07
C GLU A 100 17.38 4.45 10.47
N ILE A 101 17.74 4.48 9.20
CA ILE A 101 18.32 3.35 8.46
C ILE A 101 19.59 3.82 7.79
N THR A 102 20.66 3.05 7.92
CA THR A 102 21.89 3.29 7.17
C THR A 102 21.83 2.53 5.85
N THR A 103 21.97 3.25 4.76
CA THR A 103 22.01 2.65 3.41
C THR A 103 23.34 1.94 3.18
N LYS A 104 23.42 1.11 2.12
CA LYS A 104 24.69 0.46 1.71
C LYS A 104 25.82 1.46 1.42
N GLY A 105 25.49 2.70 1.05
CA GLY A 105 26.45 3.79 0.84
C GLY A 105 26.83 4.56 2.09
N GLY A 106 26.38 4.14 3.28
CA GLY A 106 26.67 4.80 4.56
C GLY A 106 25.79 6.02 4.85
N ASN A 107 24.89 6.41 3.96
CA ASN A 107 23.98 7.53 4.19
C ASN A 107 22.85 7.12 5.14
N LYS A 108 22.47 8.03 6.02
CA LYS A 108 21.31 7.88 6.89
C LYS A 108 20.05 8.33 6.16
N VAL A 109 19.01 7.51 6.21
CA VAL A 109 17.65 7.83 5.75
C VAL A 109 16.65 7.50 6.85
N TYR A 110 15.53 8.19 6.85
CA TYR A 110 14.48 7.97 7.84
C TYR A 110 13.25 7.43 7.14
N ARG A 111 12.80 6.26 7.55
CA ARG A 111 11.77 5.51 6.83
C ARG A 111 10.77 4.85 7.77
N ALA A 112 9.51 4.80 7.36
CA ALA A 112 8.50 3.89 7.88
C ALA A 112 7.97 3.01 6.75
N VAL A 113 7.71 1.76 7.05
CA VAL A 113 7.08 0.79 6.12
C VAL A 113 5.87 0.19 6.82
N LEU A 114 4.80 -0.09 6.08
CA LEU A 114 3.66 -0.81 6.64
C LEU A 114 4.04 -2.28 6.87
N SER A 115 4.74 -2.53 7.96
CA SER A 115 5.25 -3.84 8.38
C SER A 115 5.42 -3.91 9.89
N ASN A 116 5.59 -5.12 10.42
CA ASN A 116 5.77 -5.34 11.86
C ASN A 116 6.96 -4.57 12.44
N ASP A 117 8.02 -4.37 11.67
CA ASP A 117 9.23 -3.68 12.13
C ASP A 117 9.00 -2.20 12.48
N TYR A 118 8.01 -1.58 11.86
CA TYR A 118 7.69 -0.15 12.05
C TYR A 118 6.35 0.07 12.77
N PHE A 119 5.65 -1.01 13.09
CA PHE A 119 4.35 -0.99 13.75
C PHE A 119 4.45 -0.43 15.18
N VAL A 120 3.53 0.46 15.52
CA VAL A 120 3.41 1.04 16.87
C VAL A 120 2.13 0.55 17.53
N ALA A 121 0.99 0.68 16.84
CA ALA A 121 -0.32 0.33 17.38
C ALA A 121 -1.34 0.13 16.24
N GLY A 122 -2.46 -0.48 16.56
CA GLY A 122 -3.60 -0.66 15.67
C GLY A 122 -4.01 -2.12 15.49
N ASP A 123 -4.70 -2.38 14.40
CA ASP A 123 -5.18 -3.71 14.05
C ASP A 123 -4.05 -4.64 13.57
N ALA A 124 -4.32 -5.94 13.51
CA ALA A 124 -3.41 -6.88 12.88
C ALA A 124 -3.17 -6.51 11.40
N LEU A 125 -1.92 -6.56 10.95
CA LEU A 125 -1.59 -6.38 9.53
C LEU A 125 -2.22 -7.51 8.69
N TYR A 126 -2.63 -7.17 7.47
CA TYR A 126 -2.99 -8.21 6.51
C TYR A 126 -1.73 -8.94 6.05
N SER A 127 -1.84 -10.24 5.91
CA SER A 127 -0.74 -11.07 5.41
C SER A 127 -1.27 -12.23 4.56
N ALA A 128 -0.54 -12.57 3.51
CA ALA A 128 -0.74 -13.77 2.73
C ALA A 128 0.61 -14.50 2.60
N SER A 129 0.64 -15.78 2.94
CA SER A 129 1.86 -16.61 2.90
C SER A 129 3.06 -15.99 3.66
N GLY A 130 2.79 -15.30 4.78
CA GLY A 130 3.82 -14.65 5.61
C GLY A 130 4.33 -13.30 5.07
N ILE A 131 3.77 -12.81 3.98
CA ILE A 131 4.09 -11.49 3.41
C ILE A 131 2.97 -10.53 3.76
N ASN A 132 3.31 -9.33 4.24
CA ASN A 132 2.32 -8.29 4.48
C ASN A 132 1.70 -7.86 3.15
N THR A 133 0.38 -7.81 3.12
CA THR A 133 -0.42 -7.48 1.93
C THR A 133 -1.40 -6.37 2.24
N LEU A 134 -1.99 -5.78 1.21
CA LEU A 134 -3.18 -4.94 1.35
C LEU A 134 -4.26 -5.49 0.42
N PRO A 135 -5.48 -5.75 0.92
CA PRO A 135 -6.59 -6.11 0.05
C PRO A 135 -6.94 -4.98 -0.92
N LEU A 136 -7.64 -5.32 -1.99
CA LEU A 136 -8.25 -4.29 -2.85
C LEU A 136 -9.20 -3.42 -2.03
N GLY A 137 -9.22 -2.12 -2.33
CA GLY A 137 -10.01 -1.16 -1.56
C GLY A 137 -9.40 0.22 -1.58
N THR A 138 -9.51 0.93 -0.48
CA THR A 138 -8.99 2.29 -0.34
C THR A 138 -8.08 2.39 0.88
N ILE A 139 -7.00 3.13 0.75
CA ILE A 139 -6.17 3.54 1.88
C ILE A 139 -6.21 5.04 2.09
N SER A 140 -6.02 5.46 3.34
CA SER A 140 -5.63 6.83 3.65
C SER A 140 -4.37 6.83 4.50
N ILE A 141 -3.52 7.84 4.28
CA ILE A 141 -2.27 8.03 5.01
C ILE A 141 -2.22 9.48 5.49
N GLU A 142 -1.89 9.66 6.75
CA GLU A 142 -1.76 10.98 7.37
C GLU A 142 -0.63 10.95 8.40
N GLU A 143 0.23 11.97 8.40
CA GLU A 143 1.17 12.15 9.49
C GLU A 143 0.43 12.69 10.70
N THR A 144 0.49 11.97 11.82
CA THR A 144 -0.26 12.28 13.05
C THR A 144 0.64 12.71 14.19
N LYS A 145 1.95 12.54 14.04
CA LYS A 145 2.94 13.01 15.00
C LYS A 145 4.24 13.35 14.27
N ALA A 146 4.69 14.59 14.39
CA ALA A 146 6.00 15.00 13.92
C ALA A 146 7.13 14.38 14.78
N PRO A 147 8.34 14.22 14.22
CA PRO A 147 9.50 13.83 15.00
C PRO A 147 9.90 14.96 15.95
N GLU A 148 10.69 14.62 16.96
CA GLU A 148 11.17 15.61 17.94
C GLU A 148 11.98 16.72 17.26
N GLY A 149 11.66 17.98 17.58
CA GLY A 149 12.29 19.15 16.98
C GLY A 149 11.64 19.62 15.67
N TYR A 150 10.59 18.97 15.21
CA TYR A 150 9.85 19.34 14.02
C TYR A 150 8.39 19.67 14.33
N ASN A 151 7.79 20.50 13.50
CA ASN A 151 6.39 20.90 13.63
C ASN A 151 5.52 20.14 12.61
N LEU A 152 4.41 19.60 13.07
CA LEU A 152 3.43 18.95 12.20
C LEU A 152 2.69 19.93 11.29
N GLU A 153 2.61 21.21 11.69
CA GLU A 153 1.98 22.24 10.87
C GLU A 153 2.81 22.50 9.61
N GLY A 154 2.15 22.35 8.46
CA GLY A 154 2.78 22.49 7.14
C GLY A 154 3.44 21.21 6.63
N ALA A 155 3.35 20.10 7.36
CA ALA A 155 3.76 18.80 6.87
C ALA A 155 2.98 18.42 5.59
N TYR A 156 3.64 17.74 4.67
CA TYR A 156 3.02 17.28 3.43
C TYR A 156 3.57 15.94 2.97
N LEU A 157 2.76 15.22 2.21
CA LEU A 157 3.17 14.02 1.52
C LEU A 157 3.39 14.32 0.04
N GLN A 158 4.41 13.70 -0.56
CA GLN A 158 4.64 13.74 -2.01
C GLN A 158 4.82 12.32 -2.53
N VAL A 159 3.97 11.92 -3.45
CA VAL A 159 4.05 10.62 -4.10
C VAL A 159 5.35 10.53 -4.92
N GLY A 160 6.16 9.50 -4.66
CA GLY A 160 7.46 9.32 -5.32
C GLY A 160 8.49 10.42 -5.05
N GLY A 161 8.21 11.35 -4.13
CA GLY A 161 9.10 12.45 -3.76
C GLY A 161 9.14 13.63 -4.73
N THR A 162 8.37 13.61 -5.81
CA THR A 162 8.34 14.65 -6.85
C THR A 162 6.93 15.05 -7.28
N GLY A 163 5.91 14.36 -6.78
CA GLY A 163 4.50 14.64 -7.08
C GLY A 163 4.00 15.93 -6.42
N THR A 164 2.73 16.22 -6.61
CA THR A 164 2.05 17.34 -5.94
C THR A 164 2.12 17.18 -4.43
N LYS A 165 2.39 18.27 -3.72
CA LYS A 165 2.35 18.29 -2.25
C LYS A 165 0.91 18.15 -1.77
N ILE A 166 0.68 17.19 -0.89
CA ILE A 166 -0.62 16.89 -0.30
C ILE A 166 -0.52 17.15 1.19
N THR A 167 -1.21 18.17 1.66
CA THR A 167 -1.31 18.48 3.08
C THR A 167 -2.44 17.67 3.71
N GLY A 168 -2.23 17.18 4.93
CA GLY A 168 -3.19 16.35 5.66
C GLY A 168 -3.28 14.93 5.09
N LYS A 169 -4.49 14.47 4.86
CA LYS A 169 -4.76 13.06 4.50
C LYS A 169 -4.61 12.79 3.00
N TYR A 170 -3.75 11.86 2.65
CA TYR A 170 -3.68 11.28 1.32
C TYR A 170 -4.64 10.08 1.23
N VAL A 171 -5.42 10.01 0.15
CA VAL A 171 -6.34 8.90 -0.13
C VAL A 171 -6.03 8.30 -1.49
N ALA A 172 -5.92 6.99 -1.56
CA ALA A 172 -5.68 6.26 -2.80
C ALA A 172 -6.41 4.92 -2.83
N GLN A 173 -6.79 4.49 -4.03
CA GLN A 173 -7.42 3.20 -4.26
C GLN A 173 -6.37 2.15 -4.63
N ILE A 174 -6.49 0.96 -4.02
CA ILE A 174 -5.76 -0.24 -4.38
C ILE A 174 -6.65 -1.01 -5.33
N THR A 175 -6.28 -1.04 -6.60
CA THR A 175 -7.05 -1.70 -7.65
C THR A 175 -6.48 -3.07 -7.99
N GLN A 176 -7.08 -3.73 -8.96
CA GLN A 176 -6.80 -5.10 -9.37
C GLN A 176 -5.32 -5.45 -9.61
N ASP A 177 -4.49 -4.48 -9.96
CA ASP A 177 -3.05 -4.70 -10.21
C ASP A 177 -2.19 -4.58 -8.95
N GLY A 178 -2.82 -4.39 -7.77
CA GLY A 178 -2.15 -4.15 -6.50
C GLY A 178 -1.34 -2.88 -6.42
N ASN A 179 -1.26 -2.15 -7.49
CA ASN A 179 -0.74 -0.80 -7.48
C ASN A 179 -1.77 0.12 -6.86
N LEU A 180 -1.35 0.98 -5.97
CA LEU A 180 -2.14 2.14 -5.62
C LEU A 180 -2.45 2.91 -6.90
N ALA A 181 -3.72 3.10 -7.24
CA ALA A 181 -4.17 3.61 -8.55
C ALA A 181 -3.52 4.92 -8.98
N SER A 182 -2.99 5.68 -8.03
CA SER A 182 -2.29 6.96 -8.25
C SER A 182 -0.76 6.85 -8.17
N LEU A 183 -0.20 5.65 -7.99
CA LEU A 183 1.22 5.44 -7.76
C LEU A 183 1.83 4.56 -8.86
N LYS A 184 2.22 5.17 -9.97
CA LYS A 184 3.05 4.50 -10.96
C LYS A 184 4.51 4.47 -10.48
N GLY A 185 5.10 3.28 -10.33
CA GLY A 185 6.52 3.12 -10.02
C GLY A 185 6.86 2.81 -8.57
N GLY A 186 5.92 2.29 -7.79
CA GLY A 186 6.13 1.86 -6.41
C GLY A 186 5.37 2.70 -5.39
N ASN A 187 5.02 2.07 -4.29
CA ASN A 187 4.21 2.66 -3.22
C ASN A 187 5.10 3.47 -2.25
N THR A 188 5.98 4.32 -2.80
CA THR A 188 6.91 5.12 -2.00
C THR A 188 6.43 6.56 -1.93
N PHE A 189 6.25 7.05 -0.73
CA PHE A 189 5.92 8.43 -0.44
C PHE A 189 7.13 9.15 0.15
N LYS A 190 7.33 10.40 -0.22
CA LYS A 190 8.22 11.30 0.46
C LYS A 190 7.41 12.21 1.36
N VAL A 191 7.76 12.28 2.63
CA VAL A 191 7.07 13.09 3.64
C VAL A 191 8.03 14.12 4.16
N SER A 192 7.59 15.34 4.35
CA SER A 192 8.43 16.44 4.81
C SER A 192 7.76 17.22 5.93
N ASP A 193 8.51 17.58 6.96
CA ASP A 193 8.10 18.53 7.96
C ASP A 193 8.94 19.79 7.89
N LYS A 194 8.37 20.86 8.41
CA LYS A 194 9.08 22.11 8.65
C LYS A 194 9.55 22.14 10.11
N ILE A 195 10.79 22.58 10.33
CA ILE A 195 11.29 22.89 11.68
C ILE A 195 10.55 24.06 12.30
#